data_2a90e1828e1fe0b10d6a3d6ef69037c9
#
_entry.id   2a90e1828e1fe0b10d6a3d6ef69037c9
#
_cell.length_a   1.000
_cell.length_b   1.000
_cell.length_c   1.000
_cell.angle_alpha   90.00
_cell.angle_beta   90.00
_cell.angle_gamma   90.00
#
_symmetry.space_group_name_H-M   'P 1'
#
loop_
_entity.id
_entity.type
_entity.pdbx_description
1 polymer ?
#
loop_
_entity_poly.entity_id
_entity_poly.type
_entity_poly.pdbx_seq_one_letter_code
_entity_poly.pdbx_strand_id
1 'polypeptide(L)'
;MDDTAMKKAKTEAADYIEANQEIFVDISHQIWQYAELSLKEYRSAELYCKILKENGFDVKENICGIATAFTGHYGSGKPVIGILAEFDALSGLSQQGGATEAKPIVAGGNGHGCGHNMLGAGSLAAAMAVKQYLEQTKKSGTIVFFGCPGEEGGASKAFMAREGVWRSLDAALTWHPGDTNEIVSGTCNSCIQVLYRFHGVA
;
A
#
# COMPACT_ATOMS: atom_id res chain seq x y z
N MET A 1 6.46 -22.08 -17.24
CA MET A 1 5.06 -22.45 -16.95
C MET A 1 4.35 -22.43 -18.30
N ASP A 2 3.58 -23.45 -18.63
CA ASP A 2 2.79 -23.39 -19.85
C ASP A 2 1.58 -22.45 -19.69
N ASP A 3 0.95 -22.10 -20.81
CA ASP A 3 -0.17 -21.14 -20.84
C ASP A 3 -1.37 -21.60 -19.99
N THR A 4 -1.62 -22.89 -19.92
CA THR A 4 -2.73 -23.48 -19.17
C THR A 4 -2.51 -23.34 -17.66
N ALA A 5 -1.30 -23.65 -17.20
CA ALA A 5 -0.94 -23.52 -15.79
C ALA A 5 -0.91 -22.05 -15.34
N MET A 6 -0.52 -21.14 -16.24
CA MET A 6 -0.56 -19.69 -15.94
C MET A 6 -2.00 -19.17 -15.84
N LYS A 7 -2.88 -19.56 -16.77
CA LYS A 7 -4.30 -19.19 -16.70
C LYS A 7 -4.95 -19.72 -15.42
N LYS A 8 -4.70 -20.98 -15.08
CA LYS A 8 -5.19 -21.60 -13.85
C LYS A 8 -4.75 -20.79 -12.62
N ALA A 9 -3.47 -20.46 -12.49
CA ALA A 9 -2.95 -19.72 -11.34
C ALA A 9 -3.59 -18.31 -11.22
N LYS A 10 -3.82 -17.62 -12.35
CA LYS A 10 -4.52 -16.32 -12.36
C LYS A 10 -5.98 -16.46 -11.91
N THR A 11 -6.70 -17.48 -12.37
CA THR A 11 -8.07 -17.74 -11.95
C THR A 11 -8.11 -18.04 -10.45
N GLU A 12 -7.26 -18.92 -9.94
CA GLU A 12 -7.21 -19.26 -8.52
C GLU A 12 -6.88 -18.05 -7.63
N ALA A 13 -6.01 -17.15 -8.09
CA ALA A 13 -5.72 -15.90 -7.38
C ALA A 13 -6.92 -14.95 -7.36
N ALA A 14 -7.64 -14.82 -8.50
CA ALA A 14 -8.85 -14.01 -8.58
C ALA A 14 -9.96 -14.58 -7.69
N ASP A 15 -10.21 -15.89 -7.75
CA ASP A 15 -11.20 -16.60 -6.92
C ASP A 15 -10.91 -16.42 -5.42
N TYR A 16 -9.63 -16.44 -5.03
CA TYR A 16 -9.24 -16.18 -3.64
C TYR A 16 -9.60 -14.75 -3.20
N ILE A 17 -9.30 -13.77 -4.03
CA ILE A 17 -9.61 -12.36 -3.73
C ILE A 17 -11.12 -12.17 -3.64
N GLU A 18 -11.87 -12.73 -4.58
CA GLU A 18 -13.34 -12.68 -4.58
C GLU A 18 -13.93 -13.30 -3.32
N ALA A 19 -13.46 -14.50 -2.95
CA ALA A 19 -13.94 -15.21 -1.76
C ALA A 19 -13.63 -14.48 -0.43
N ASN A 20 -12.66 -13.57 -0.42
CA ASN A 20 -12.23 -12.80 0.75
C ASN A 20 -12.48 -11.29 0.60
N GLN A 21 -13.25 -10.85 -0.39
CA GLN A 21 -13.43 -9.45 -0.73
C GLN A 21 -13.92 -8.59 0.44
N GLU A 22 -14.83 -9.11 1.26
CA GLU A 22 -15.38 -8.38 2.41
C GLU A 22 -14.29 -7.99 3.42
N ILE A 23 -13.29 -8.84 3.61
CA ILE A 23 -12.15 -8.56 4.51
C ILE A 23 -11.33 -7.37 3.98
N PHE A 24 -11.02 -7.38 2.68
CA PHE A 24 -10.22 -6.32 2.07
C PHE A 24 -10.99 -4.99 1.98
N VAL A 25 -12.28 -5.06 1.71
CA VAL A 25 -13.16 -3.89 1.73
C VAL A 25 -13.26 -3.30 3.13
N ASP A 26 -13.40 -4.13 4.16
CA ASP A 26 -13.44 -3.67 5.56
C ASP A 26 -12.12 -3.00 5.98
N ILE A 27 -10.97 -3.57 5.61
CA ILE A 27 -9.66 -2.95 5.83
C ILE A 27 -9.59 -1.57 5.19
N SER A 28 -9.99 -1.46 3.92
CA SER A 28 -10.05 -0.18 3.21
C SER A 28 -10.94 0.84 3.92
N HIS A 29 -12.11 0.41 4.41
CA HIS A 29 -13.02 1.27 5.15
C HIS A 29 -12.46 1.72 6.50
N GLN A 30 -11.77 0.84 7.24
CA GLN A 30 -11.13 1.22 8.49
C GLN A 30 -10.05 2.28 8.27
N ILE A 31 -9.18 2.09 7.27
CA ILE A 31 -8.13 3.06 6.93
C ILE A 31 -8.74 4.38 6.46
N TRP A 32 -9.81 4.31 5.64
CA TRP A 32 -10.56 5.50 5.23
C TRP A 32 -11.10 6.29 6.43
N GLN A 33 -11.60 5.60 7.47
CA GLN A 33 -12.07 6.23 8.70
C GLN A 33 -10.94 6.80 9.55
N TYR A 34 -9.76 6.17 9.54
CA TYR A 34 -8.60 6.69 10.28
C TYR A 34 -8.13 8.01 9.73
N ALA A 35 -8.11 8.16 8.42
CA ALA A 35 -7.72 9.36 7.67
C ALA A 35 -6.46 10.03 8.26
N GLU A 36 -5.43 9.23 8.48
CA GLU A 36 -4.17 9.66 9.09
C GLU A 36 -3.26 10.31 8.04
N LEU A 37 -2.64 11.41 8.41
CA LEU A 37 -1.75 12.17 7.51
C LEU A 37 -0.37 11.51 7.39
N SER A 38 0.34 11.89 6.34
CA SER A 38 1.70 11.46 6.01
C SER A 38 2.62 11.36 7.22
N LEU A 39 3.27 10.21 7.39
CA LEU A 39 4.21 9.84 8.46
C LEU A 39 3.57 9.80 9.87
N LYS A 40 2.25 9.80 9.96
CA LYS A 40 1.46 9.68 11.21
C LYS A 40 0.40 8.60 11.13
N GLU A 41 0.53 7.69 10.19
CA GLU A 41 -0.43 6.62 9.88
C GLU A 41 -0.26 5.44 10.85
N TYR A 42 -0.26 5.73 12.16
CA TYR A 42 0.04 4.73 13.21
C TYR A 42 -0.99 3.60 13.26
N ARG A 43 -2.28 3.94 13.22
CA ARG A 43 -3.38 2.97 13.28
C ARG A 43 -3.45 2.12 12.01
N SER A 44 -3.23 2.77 10.86
CA SER A 44 -3.21 2.10 9.56
C SER A 44 -2.04 1.12 9.47
N ALA A 45 -0.84 1.53 9.87
CA ALA A 45 0.34 0.67 9.92
C ALA A 45 0.15 -0.51 10.90
N GLU A 46 -0.37 -0.24 12.11
CA GLU A 46 -0.67 -1.26 13.11
C GLU A 46 -1.66 -2.31 12.58
N LEU A 47 -2.73 -1.86 11.89
CA LEU A 47 -3.73 -2.74 11.29
C LEU A 47 -3.09 -3.68 10.26
N TYR A 48 -2.30 -3.15 9.34
CA TYR A 48 -1.60 -3.97 8.35
C TYR A 48 -0.61 -4.93 9.00
N CYS A 49 0.21 -4.46 9.93
CA CYS A 49 1.18 -5.30 10.63
C CYS A 49 0.51 -6.44 11.39
N LYS A 50 -0.62 -6.18 12.05
CA LYS A 50 -1.41 -7.19 12.73
C LYS A 50 -1.91 -8.25 11.75
N ILE A 51 -2.57 -7.84 10.66
CA ILE A 51 -3.13 -8.76 9.67
C ILE A 51 -2.02 -9.60 9.02
N LEU A 52 -0.90 -9.01 8.66
CA LEU A 52 0.24 -9.73 8.09
C LEU A 52 0.78 -10.80 9.06
N LYS A 53 0.97 -10.45 10.34
CA LYS A 53 1.42 -11.39 11.38
C LYS A 53 0.44 -12.55 11.56
N GLU A 54 -0.86 -12.24 11.67
CA GLU A 54 -1.93 -13.25 11.82
C GLU A 54 -1.99 -14.20 10.61
N ASN A 55 -1.53 -13.74 9.45
CA ASN A 55 -1.44 -14.55 8.22
C ASN A 55 -0.05 -15.14 7.97
N GLY A 56 0.84 -15.15 8.97
CA GLY A 56 2.11 -15.86 8.93
C GLY A 56 3.22 -15.16 8.15
N PHE A 57 3.10 -13.87 7.87
CA PHE A 57 4.22 -13.07 7.35
C PHE A 57 5.22 -12.74 8.47
N ASP A 58 6.50 -12.76 8.14
CA ASP A 58 7.56 -12.19 8.99
C ASP A 58 7.56 -10.67 8.83
N VAL A 59 7.10 -9.95 9.86
CA VAL A 59 6.88 -8.50 9.83
C VAL A 59 8.01 -7.76 10.52
N LYS A 60 8.59 -6.80 9.81
CA LYS A 60 9.57 -5.85 10.35
C LYS A 60 8.98 -4.45 10.34
N GLU A 61 8.85 -3.86 11.50
CA GLU A 61 8.28 -2.53 11.72
C GLU A 61 9.38 -1.47 11.86
N ASN A 62 9.01 -0.21 11.72
CA ASN A 62 9.91 0.95 11.88
C ASN A 62 11.16 0.89 10.98
N ILE A 63 11.01 0.41 9.76
CA ILE A 63 12.13 0.30 8.82
C ILE A 63 12.60 1.69 8.36
N CYS A 64 13.88 1.80 8.03
CA CYS A 64 14.49 3.05 7.54
C CYS A 64 14.37 4.24 8.51
N GLY A 65 14.12 4.00 9.81
CA GLY A 65 13.89 5.06 10.79
C GLY A 65 12.54 5.77 10.64
N ILE A 66 11.61 5.20 9.90
CA ILE A 66 10.26 5.74 9.69
C ILE A 66 9.29 4.90 10.52
N ALA A 67 8.66 5.51 11.53
CA ALA A 67 7.85 4.83 12.54
C ALA A 67 6.67 4.03 11.96
N THR A 68 6.10 4.46 10.84
CA THR A 68 4.94 3.84 10.18
C THR A 68 5.31 3.02 8.95
N ALA A 69 6.62 2.91 8.60
CA ALA A 69 7.08 2.06 7.53
C ALA A 69 7.37 0.64 8.02
N PHE A 70 6.97 -0.36 7.24
CA PHE A 70 7.14 -1.76 7.59
C PHE A 70 7.27 -2.65 6.36
N THR A 71 7.70 -3.90 6.57
CA THR A 71 7.66 -4.96 5.57
C THR A 71 7.04 -6.22 6.16
N GLY A 72 6.33 -6.97 5.33
CA GLY A 72 5.88 -8.33 5.64
C GLY A 72 6.41 -9.30 4.59
N HIS A 73 7.20 -10.29 5.00
CA HIS A 73 7.80 -11.28 4.11
C HIS A 73 7.09 -12.62 4.23
N TYR A 74 6.82 -13.27 3.11
CA TYR A 74 6.29 -14.63 3.08
C TYR A 74 6.95 -15.46 1.98
N GLY A 75 7.20 -16.75 2.27
CA GLY A 75 7.87 -17.68 1.37
C GLY A 75 9.39 -17.63 1.48
N SER A 76 10.08 -18.28 0.56
CA SER A 76 11.53 -18.33 0.55
C SER A 76 12.10 -18.59 -0.84
N GLY A 77 13.29 -18.06 -1.08
CA GLY A 77 13.99 -18.21 -2.35
C GLY A 77 13.50 -17.21 -3.40
N LYS A 78 13.84 -17.49 -4.64
CA LYS A 78 13.58 -16.61 -5.79
C LYS A 78 12.42 -17.12 -6.66
N PRO A 79 11.71 -16.21 -7.36
CA PRO A 79 11.91 -14.76 -7.36
C PRO A 79 11.47 -14.08 -6.08
N VAL A 80 12.03 -12.89 -5.78
CA VAL A 80 11.61 -12.00 -4.69
C VAL A 80 10.80 -10.85 -5.30
N ILE A 81 9.51 -10.83 -5.03
CA ILE A 81 8.57 -9.85 -5.60
C ILE A 81 8.09 -8.91 -4.50
N GLY A 82 8.25 -7.61 -4.70
CA GLY A 82 7.71 -6.58 -3.82
C GLY A 82 6.34 -6.10 -4.30
N ILE A 83 5.40 -5.91 -3.38
CA ILE A 83 4.14 -5.20 -3.60
C ILE A 83 4.12 -4.01 -2.65
N LEU A 84 3.94 -2.81 -3.21
CA LEU A 84 3.98 -1.56 -2.48
C LEU A 84 2.57 -1.12 -2.11
N ALA A 85 2.40 -0.63 -0.89
CA ALA A 85 1.16 -0.13 -0.36
C ALA A 85 1.34 1.29 0.20
N GLU A 86 0.42 2.18 -0.14
CA GLU A 86 0.27 3.51 0.42
C GLU A 86 -1.00 3.55 1.26
N PHE A 87 -1.07 4.42 2.27
CA PHE A 87 -2.21 4.47 3.19
C PHE A 87 -2.35 5.79 3.93
N ASP A 88 -1.65 6.86 3.49
CA ASP A 88 -1.81 8.20 4.03
C ASP A 88 -2.99 8.96 3.40
N ALA A 89 -3.60 9.84 4.19
CA ALA A 89 -4.69 10.71 3.82
C ALA A 89 -4.19 12.14 3.56
N LEU A 90 -5.07 12.95 2.98
CA LEU A 90 -4.86 14.35 2.68
C LEU A 90 -5.58 15.27 3.68
N SER A 91 -4.95 16.38 4.04
CA SER A 91 -5.53 17.37 4.92
C SER A 91 -6.68 18.11 4.25
N GLY A 92 -7.76 18.34 4.99
CA GLY A 92 -8.90 19.13 4.51
C GLY A 92 -9.83 18.40 3.54
N LEU A 93 -9.62 17.12 3.27
CA LEU A 93 -10.40 16.35 2.29
C LEU A 93 -11.40 15.39 2.93
N SER A 94 -11.86 15.66 4.17
CA SER A 94 -12.94 14.90 4.77
C SER A 94 -14.19 14.97 3.90
N GLN A 95 -14.74 13.80 3.56
CA GLN A 95 -15.87 13.71 2.64
C GLN A 95 -16.77 12.51 2.99
N GLN A 96 -18.07 12.67 2.85
CA GLN A 96 -19.00 11.55 2.95
C GLN A 96 -18.88 10.67 1.69
N GLY A 97 -18.70 9.38 1.90
CA GLY A 97 -18.66 8.40 0.80
C GLY A 97 -19.94 8.43 -0.02
N GLY A 98 -19.80 8.35 -1.36
CA GLY A 98 -20.94 8.35 -2.29
C GLY A 98 -21.61 9.71 -2.53
N ALA A 99 -21.18 10.78 -1.85
CA ALA A 99 -21.73 12.12 -2.11
C ALA A 99 -21.11 12.72 -3.39
N THR A 100 -21.96 13.32 -4.22
CA THR A 100 -21.57 14.00 -5.47
C THR A 100 -21.30 15.50 -5.27
N GLU A 101 -21.44 15.99 -4.05
CA GLU A 101 -21.23 17.37 -3.62
C GLU A 101 -20.22 17.42 -2.47
N ALA A 102 -19.62 18.57 -2.19
CA ALA A 102 -18.76 18.76 -1.04
C ALA A 102 -19.55 18.58 0.27
N LYS A 103 -19.34 17.46 0.96
CA LYS A 103 -20.05 17.10 2.18
C LYS A 103 -19.08 16.50 3.20
N PRO A 104 -18.29 17.33 3.88
CA PRO A 104 -17.33 16.85 4.86
C PRO A 104 -18.03 16.18 6.05
N ILE A 105 -17.51 15.03 6.49
CA ILE A 105 -17.93 14.40 7.75
C ILE A 105 -17.44 15.23 8.93
N VAL A 106 -16.21 15.72 8.82
CA VAL A 106 -15.60 16.64 9.81
C VAL A 106 -15.14 17.88 9.07
N ALA A 107 -15.66 19.03 9.43
CA ALA A 107 -15.27 20.30 8.80
C ALA A 107 -13.75 20.55 8.94
N GLY A 108 -13.04 20.72 7.82
CA GLY A 108 -11.60 20.87 7.79
C GLY A 108 -10.81 19.58 8.14
N GLY A 109 -11.49 18.47 8.33
CA GLY A 109 -10.87 17.17 8.65
C GLY A 109 -10.16 16.53 7.47
N ASN A 110 -9.38 15.51 7.75
CA ASN A 110 -8.64 14.75 6.74
C ASN A 110 -9.53 13.77 5.98
N GLY A 111 -9.09 13.34 4.80
CA GLY A 111 -9.79 12.32 4.02
C GLY A 111 -8.92 11.73 2.92
N HIS A 112 -9.29 10.54 2.46
CA HIS A 112 -8.59 9.79 1.42
C HIS A 112 -9.01 10.26 0.01
N GLY A 113 -8.66 11.51 -0.34
CA GLY A 113 -8.94 12.05 -1.67
C GLY A 113 -8.12 11.41 -2.80
N CYS A 114 -6.99 10.79 -2.49
CA CYS A 114 -6.13 10.09 -3.45
C CYS A 114 -6.40 8.57 -3.53
N GLY A 115 -7.22 8.03 -2.63
CA GLY A 115 -7.60 6.62 -2.66
C GLY A 115 -6.55 5.65 -2.08
N HIS A 116 -5.60 6.12 -1.29
CA HIS A 116 -4.56 5.28 -0.68
C HIS A 116 -5.12 4.21 0.27
N ASN A 117 -6.30 4.44 0.86
CA ASN A 117 -7.01 3.40 1.61
C ASN A 117 -7.34 2.17 0.74
N MET A 118 -7.73 2.38 -0.52
CA MET A 118 -7.98 1.29 -1.48
C MET A 118 -6.67 0.71 -2.01
N LEU A 119 -5.67 1.56 -2.28
CA LEU A 119 -4.37 1.13 -2.79
C LEU A 119 -3.72 0.13 -1.83
N GLY A 120 -3.64 0.46 -0.56
CA GLY A 120 -3.06 -0.42 0.44
C GLY A 120 -3.82 -1.73 0.62
N ALA A 121 -5.15 -1.67 0.67
CA ALA A 121 -5.99 -2.87 0.82
C ALA A 121 -5.91 -3.80 -0.40
N GLY A 122 -5.90 -3.25 -1.62
CA GLY A 122 -5.73 -4.03 -2.86
C GLY A 122 -4.34 -4.65 -2.97
N SER A 123 -3.30 -3.91 -2.56
CA SER A 123 -1.94 -4.44 -2.46
C SER A 123 -1.85 -5.61 -1.46
N LEU A 124 -2.55 -5.52 -0.33
CA LEU A 124 -2.64 -6.63 0.64
C LEU A 124 -3.36 -7.84 0.05
N ALA A 125 -4.47 -7.63 -0.66
CA ALA A 125 -5.19 -8.70 -1.33
C ALA A 125 -4.30 -9.45 -2.32
N ALA A 126 -3.52 -8.73 -3.11
CA ALA A 126 -2.55 -9.30 -4.04
C ALA A 126 -1.46 -10.10 -3.31
N ALA A 127 -0.90 -9.57 -2.22
CA ALA A 127 0.11 -10.29 -1.43
C ALA A 127 -0.45 -11.60 -0.82
N MET A 128 -1.68 -11.56 -0.32
CA MET A 128 -2.36 -12.74 0.22
C MET A 128 -2.66 -13.80 -0.85
N ALA A 129 -3.07 -13.38 -2.05
CA ALA A 129 -3.28 -14.31 -3.16
C ALA A 129 -1.98 -14.98 -3.60
N VAL A 130 -0.86 -14.24 -3.64
CA VAL A 130 0.46 -14.82 -3.92
C VAL A 130 0.89 -15.77 -2.82
N LYS A 131 0.66 -15.43 -1.54
CA LYS A 131 0.91 -16.33 -0.42
C LYS A 131 0.18 -17.65 -0.62
N GLN A 132 -1.12 -17.61 -0.90
CA GLN A 132 -1.92 -18.82 -1.15
C GLN A 132 -1.34 -19.64 -2.30
N TYR A 133 -0.96 -19.01 -3.40
CA TYR A 133 -0.33 -19.69 -4.53
C TYR A 133 0.97 -20.43 -4.12
N LEU A 134 1.82 -19.78 -3.32
CA LEU A 134 3.05 -20.40 -2.81
C LEU A 134 2.75 -21.59 -1.89
N GLU A 135 1.73 -21.47 -1.03
CA GLU A 135 1.28 -22.55 -0.14
C GLU A 135 0.76 -23.76 -0.90
N GLN A 136 -0.06 -23.55 -1.92
CA GLN A 136 -0.67 -24.63 -2.70
C GLN A 136 0.34 -25.32 -3.61
N THR A 137 1.22 -24.54 -4.25
CA THR A 137 2.14 -25.09 -5.25
C THR A 137 3.46 -25.57 -4.67
N LYS A 138 3.80 -25.17 -3.43
CA LYS A 138 5.11 -25.42 -2.79
C LYS A 138 6.30 -24.94 -3.63
N LYS A 139 6.07 -23.97 -4.52
CA LYS A 139 7.14 -23.40 -5.33
C LYS A 139 8.02 -22.46 -4.50
N SER A 140 9.29 -22.38 -4.91
CA SER A 140 10.19 -21.33 -4.42
C SER A 140 9.71 -19.95 -4.88
N GLY A 141 9.83 -18.96 -4.01
CA GLY A 141 9.51 -17.58 -4.25
C GLY A 141 9.27 -16.85 -2.94
N THR A 142 9.46 -15.55 -2.95
CA THR A 142 9.23 -14.67 -1.80
C THR A 142 8.34 -13.52 -2.24
N ILE A 143 7.25 -13.31 -1.52
CA ILE A 143 6.44 -12.10 -1.62
C ILE A 143 6.77 -11.17 -0.46
N VAL A 144 7.00 -9.90 -0.75
CA VAL A 144 7.25 -8.87 0.27
C VAL A 144 6.21 -7.78 0.13
N PHE A 145 5.38 -7.62 1.14
CA PHE A 145 4.48 -6.49 1.26
C PHE A 145 5.22 -5.33 1.90
N PHE A 146 5.22 -4.16 1.26
CA PHE A 146 5.86 -2.94 1.75
C PHE A 146 4.81 -1.92 2.17
N GLY A 147 4.77 -1.58 3.45
CA GLY A 147 4.05 -0.42 3.94
C GLY A 147 4.89 0.84 3.70
N CYS A 148 4.47 1.66 2.76
CA CYS A 148 5.13 2.88 2.32
C CYS A 148 4.32 4.11 2.77
N PRO A 149 4.52 4.62 4.00
CA PRO A 149 3.79 5.77 4.51
C PRO A 149 4.21 7.07 3.84
N GLY A 150 3.38 8.10 3.98
CA GLY A 150 3.75 9.47 3.67
C GLY A 150 4.06 9.73 2.21
N GLU A 151 3.30 9.18 1.30
CA GLU A 151 3.48 9.46 -0.12
C GLU A 151 3.20 10.93 -0.42
N GLU A 152 2.10 11.47 0.10
CA GLU A 152 1.61 12.84 -0.17
C GLU A 152 2.51 13.95 0.37
N GLY A 153 3.24 13.71 1.43
CA GLY A 153 4.00 14.77 2.09
C GLY A 153 5.39 14.40 2.57
N GLY A 154 5.72 13.12 2.64
CA GLY A 154 6.95 12.63 3.26
C GLY A 154 7.89 11.91 2.30
N ALA A 155 7.42 11.49 1.14
CA ALA A 155 8.19 10.76 0.13
C ALA A 155 8.98 9.57 0.70
N SER A 156 8.36 8.76 1.59
CA SER A 156 9.06 7.68 2.31
C SER A 156 9.79 6.71 1.39
N LYS A 157 9.22 6.44 0.20
CA LYS A 157 9.83 5.54 -0.79
C LYS A 157 11.22 6.01 -1.23
N ALA A 158 11.47 7.33 -1.30
CA ALA A 158 12.78 7.87 -1.59
C ALA A 158 13.81 7.56 -0.48
N PHE A 159 13.39 7.66 0.79
CA PHE A 159 14.21 7.26 1.93
C PHE A 159 14.46 5.75 1.95
N MET A 160 13.42 4.96 1.70
CA MET A 160 13.55 3.49 1.59
C MET A 160 14.49 3.08 0.45
N ALA A 161 14.46 3.80 -0.68
CA ALA A 161 15.38 3.60 -1.79
C ALA A 161 16.84 3.92 -1.39
N ARG A 162 17.05 5.04 -0.69
CA ARG A 162 18.37 5.44 -0.17
C ARG A 162 18.95 4.36 0.75
N GLU A 163 18.13 3.78 1.62
CA GLU A 163 18.54 2.70 2.53
C GLU A 163 18.67 1.33 1.82
N GLY A 164 18.40 1.28 0.51
CA GLY A 164 18.60 0.09 -0.31
C GLY A 164 17.56 -1.00 -0.16
N VAL A 165 16.38 -0.67 0.36
CA VAL A 165 15.29 -1.63 0.63
C VAL A 165 14.88 -2.43 -0.62
N TRP A 166 14.96 -1.82 -1.80
CA TRP A 166 14.54 -2.44 -3.07
C TRP A 166 15.59 -3.35 -3.72
N ARG A 167 16.86 -3.32 -3.23
CA ARG A 167 18.00 -3.99 -3.92
C ARG A 167 17.88 -5.51 -3.99
N SER A 168 17.16 -6.13 -3.09
CA SER A 168 16.97 -7.58 -3.03
C SER A 168 15.84 -8.09 -3.90
N LEU A 169 15.03 -7.20 -4.48
CA LEU A 169 13.87 -7.55 -5.28
C LEU A 169 14.26 -7.91 -6.72
N ASP A 170 13.63 -8.94 -7.26
CA ASP A 170 13.68 -9.24 -8.69
C ASP A 170 12.66 -8.39 -9.47
N ALA A 171 11.53 -8.01 -8.84
CA ALA A 171 10.56 -7.04 -9.35
C ALA A 171 9.81 -6.37 -8.20
N ALA A 172 9.32 -5.16 -8.46
CA ALA A 172 8.41 -4.45 -7.57
C ALA A 172 7.18 -4.00 -8.35
N LEU A 173 6.01 -4.16 -7.74
CA LEU A 173 4.72 -3.80 -8.32
C LEU A 173 4.02 -2.79 -7.41
N THR A 174 3.44 -1.79 -8.02
CA THR A 174 2.52 -0.86 -7.38
C THR A 174 1.34 -0.61 -8.31
N TRP A 175 0.25 -0.09 -7.79
CA TRP A 175 -0.89 0.37 -8.57
C TRP A 175 -1.43 1.65 -7.94
N HIS A 176 -2.28 2.35 -8.65
CA HIS A 176 -2.94 3.52 -8.10
C HIS A 176 -4.38 3.56 -8.62
N PRO A 177 -5.38 3.89 -7.78
CA PRO A 177 -6.75 4.11 -8.25
C PRO A 177 -6.80 5.21 -9.32
N GLY A 178 -7.54 4.96 -10.40
CA GLY A 178 -7.70 5.86 -11.52
C GLY A 178 -9.05 5.65 -12.20
N ASP A 179 -9.31 6.42 -13.24
CA ASP A 179 -10.54 6.35 -14.03
C ASP A 179 -10.45 5.36 -15.20
N THR A 180 -9.27 4.81 -15.44
CA THR A 180 -8.99 3.83 -16.49
C THR A 180 -8.11 2.69 -15.98
N ASN A 181 -8.24 1.51 -16.60
CA ASN A 181 -7.34 0.39 -16.38
C ASN A 181 -6.21 0.44 -17.41
N GLU A 182 -5.03 0.88 -17.00
CA GLU A 182 -3.87 1.01 -17.87
C GLU A 182 -2.57 0.61 -17.17
N ILE A 183 -1.54 0.33 -17.97
CA ILE A 183 -0.17 0.21 -17.50
C ILE A 183 0.52 1.55 -17.73
N VAL A 184 0.76 2.28 -16.66
CA VAL A 184 1.47 3.56 -16.74
C VAL A 184 2.96 3.26 -16.89
N SER A 185 3.52 3.69 -18.01
CA SER A 185 4.97 3.68 -18.26
C SER A 185 5.41 5.06 -18.68
N GLY A 186 6.46 5.58 -18.10
CA GLY A 186 6.93 6.91 -18.42
C GLY A 186 8.06 7.37 -17.50
N THR A 187 8.39 8.62 -17.65
CA THR A 187 9.36 9.32 -16.78
C THR A 187 8.66 10.42 -16.01
N CYS A 188 9.11 10.69 -14.81
CA CYS A 188 8.70 11.86 -14.03
C CYS A 188 9.92 12.72 -13.70
N ASN A 189 9.68 14.01 -13.49
CA ASN A 189 10.72 14.94 -13.03
C ASN A 189 10.98 14.72 -11.53
N SER A 190 12.18 15.14 -11.06
CA SER A 190 12.44 15.23 -9.61
C SER A 190 11.47 16.22 -8.97
N CYS A 191 10.96 15.83 -7.81
CA CYS A 191 10.14 16.70 -7.00
C CYS A 191 10.98 17.24 -5.82
N ILE A 192 10.98 18.56 -5.62
CA ILE A 192 11.60 19.23 -4.49
C ILE A 192 10.53 20.08 -3.82
N GLN A 193 10.17 19.74 -2.60
CA GLN A 193 9.24 20.52 -1.80
C GLN A 193 10.02 21.48 -0.89
N VAL A 194 9.66 22.75 -0.90
CA VAL A 194 10.32 23.79 -0.10
C VAL A 194 9.27 24.62 0.63
N LEU A 195 9.40 24.73 1.95
CA LEU A 195 8.60 25.62 2.76
C LEU A 195 9.40 26.88 3.10
N TYR A 196 9.02 28.01 2.51
CA TYR A 196 9.59 29.32 2.84
C TYR A 196 8.80 29.96 3.97
N ARG A 197 9.47 30.32 5.07
CA ARG A 197 8.89 31.06 6.18
C ARG A 197 9.51 32.45 6.26
N PHE A 198 8.67 33.45 6.19
CA PHE A 198 9.09 34.86 6.33
C PHE A 198 8.60 35.37 7.68
N HIS A 199 9.49 36.05 8.38
CA HIS A 199 9.19 36.76 9.63
C HIS A 199 9.36 38.23 9.37
N GLY A 200 8.34 39.03 9.70
CA GLY A 200 8.35 40.47 9.53
C GLY A 200 7.78 41.17 10.75
N VAL A 201 7.95 42.48 10.79
CA VAL A 201 7.28 43.40 11.76
C VAL A 201 6.27 44.19 10.96
N ALA A 202 5.01 44.15 11.42
CA ALA A 202 3.93 44.99 10.85
C ALA A 202 3.91 46.37 11.45
#